data_113d0aa213da828baf860fa2770c1601
#
_entry.id   113d0aa213da828baf860fa2770c1601
#
_cell.length_a   1.000
_cell.length_b   1.000
_cell.length_c   1.000
_cell.angle_alpha   90.00
_cell.angle_beta   90.00
_cell.angle_gamma   90.00
#
_symmetry.space_group_name_H-M   'P 1'
#
loop_
_entity.id
_entity.type
_entity.pdbx_description
1 polymer ?
#
loop_
_entity_poly.entity_id
_entity_poly.type
_entity_poly.pdbx_seq_one_letter_code
_entity_poly.pdbx_strand_id
1 'polypeptide(L)'
;RDRLGTRGIYLITGETGAGKTTLFDGITFALYGEASGTHREPVMLRSSYAKGTVPTFVELTFQCGEKQYTVRRNPEYLRPAKRGDKLVVEKADAQLLFPDGHPPVTGTREVTKAVKALIGLDRAQFNRVAMIAQGEFLQLLLAKTEERSKIFREIFHTEPYQKLQEALRTEAAQWKSTYESLSQKIQQHVEQVQPGPEWEEAWREAVCLEDGEMLSLLEKILQKETADLEALRKQEQTLQA
;
A
#
# COMPACT_ATOMS: atom_id res chain seq x y z
N ARG A 1 15.35 17.11 -31.52
CA ARG A 1 14.01 16.49 -31.30
C ARG A 1 13.66 15.50 -32.40
N ASP A 2 14.02 15.78 -33.62
CA ASP A 2 13.57 15.02 -34.82
C ASP A 2 14.34 13.67 -35.03
N ARG A 3 15.30 13.33 -34.17
CA ARG A 3 16.10 12.09 -34.25
C ARG A 3 15.59 10.95 -33.38
N LEU A 4 14.69 11.22 -32.45
CA LEU A 4 14.08 10.21 -31.59
C LEU A 4 12.69 9.89 -32.15
N GLY A 5 12.54 8.72 -32.73
CA GLY A 5 11.24 8.24 -33.20
C GLY A 5 10.25 8.06 -32.05
N THR A 6 8.99 7.77 -32.36
CA THR A 6 7.92 7.62 -31.37
C THR A 6 7.90 6.25 -30.69
N ARG A 7 8.71 5.30 -31.14
CA ARG A 7 8.74 3.91 -30.59
C ARG A 7 10.16 3.35 -30.71
N GLY A 8 10.59 2.61 -29.70
CA GLY A 8 11.84 1.85 -29.73
C GLY A 8 12.68 1.97 -28.47
N ILE A 9 13.80 1.28 -28.48
CA ILE A 9 14.84 1.32 -27.44
C ILE A 9 15.93 2.28 -27.95
N TYR A 10 16.35 3.20 -27.09
CA TYR A 10 17.40 4.17 -27.38
C TYR A 10 18.60 3.94 -26.51
N LEU A 11 19.78 3.98 -27.08
CA LEU A 11 21.06 3.92 -26.38
C LEU A 11 21.68 5.33 -26.34
N ILE A 12 21.88 5.86 -25.13
CA ILE A 12 22.57 7.14 -24.91
C ILE A 12 24.02 6.84 -24.56
N THR A 13 24.94 7.09 -25.49
CA THR A 13 26.37 6.89 -25.32
C THR A 13 27.12 8.22 -25.18
N GLY A 14 28.28 8.18 -24.56
CA GLY A 14 29.16 9.33 -24.37
C GLY A 14 30.17 9.06 -23.24
N GLU A 15 31.20 9.88 -23.19
CA GLU A 15 32.26 9.81 -22.18
C GLU A 15 31.71 10.08 -20.76
N THR A 16 32.46 9.68 -19.73
CA THR A 16 32.17 10.01 -18.35
C THR A 16 32.13 11.53 -18.16
N GLY A 17 31.10 12.08 -17.60
CA GLY A 17 30.92 13.52 -17.46
C GLY A 17 30.16 14.20 -18.62
N ALA A 18 29.82 13.50 -19.70
CA ALA A 18 29.07 14.06 -20.86
C ALA A 18 27.62 14.43 -20.57
N GLY A 19 27.17 14.32 -19.33
CA GLY A 19 25.80 14.72 -18.94
C GLY A 19 24.72 13.69 -19.20
N LYS A 20 25.03 12.42 -19.41
CA LYS A 20 24.03 11.34 -19.61
C LYS A 20 23.03 11.27 -18.45
N THR A 21 23.54 11.27 -17.23
CA THR A 21 22.69 11.25 -16.01
C THR A 21 21.90 12.53 -15.83
N THR A 22 22.42 13.67 -16.31
CA THR A 22 21.74 14.98 -16.22
C THR A 22 20.42 15.00 -17.01
N LEU A 23 20.27 14.17 -18.05
CA LEU A 23 19.00 14.01 -18.74
C LEU A 23 17.92 13.44 -17.82
N PHE A 24 18.27 12.42 -17.05
CA PHE A 24 17.37 11.81 -16.08
C PHE A 24 17.09 12.74 -14.89
N ASP A 25 18.11 13.47 -14.43
CA ASP A 25 17.92 14.54 -13.43
C ASP A 25 16.94 15.60 -13.91
N GLY A 26 17.07 16.00 -15.21
CA GLY A 26 16.15 16.95 -15.85
C GLY A 26 14.70 16.44 -15.89
N ILE A 27 14.48 15.19 -16.24
CA ILE A 27 13.16 14.57 -16.27
C ILE A 27 12.55 14.57 -14.85
N THR A 28 13.29 14.08 -13.84
CA THR A 28 12.82 14.01 -12.47
C THR A 28 12.56 15.40 -11.89
N PHE A 29 13.46 16.35 -12.15
CA PHE A 29 13.28 17.72 -11.73
C PHE A 29 12.04 18.37 -12.37
N ALA A 30 11.82 18.16 -13.65
CA ALA A 30 10.62 18.68 -14.34
C ALA A 30 9.34 18.16 -13.67
N LEU A 31 9.27 16.85 -13.40
CA LEU A 31 8.08 16.22 -12.81
C LEU A 31 7.91 16.55 -11.33
N TYR A 32 8.96 16.45 -10.53
CA TYR A 32 8.87 16.48 -9.07
C TYR A 32 9.56 17.67 -8.38
N GLY A 33 10.38 18.43 -9.11
CA GLY A 33 11.12 19.57 -8.56
C GLY A 33 12.41 19.21 -7.83
N GLU A 34 12.84 17.94 -7.92
CA GLU A 34 14.05 17.43 -7.30
C GLU A 34 14.83 16.60 -8.31
N ALA A 35 16.16 16.48 -8.15
CA ALA A 35 17.01 15.64 -8.99
C ALA A 35 16.76 14.14 -8.72
N SER A 36 17.21 13.27 -9.64
CA SER A 36 17.06 11.82 -9.52
C SER A 36 17.84 11.24 -8.35
N GLY A 37 19.03 11.76 -8.07
CA GLY A 37 19.89 11.32 -6.98
C GLY A 37 19.60 12.00 -5.65
N THR A 38 20.00 11.36 -4.54
CA THR A 38 19.84 11.87 -3.18
C THR A 38 20.81 12.99 -2.82
N HIS A 39 21.91 13.13 -3.58
CA HIS A 39 23.01 14.05 -3.27
C HIS A 39 23.02 15.33 -4.12
N ARG A 40 22.05 15.49 -5.05
CA ARG A 40 21.96 16.67 -5.91
C ARG A 40 20.80 17.56 -5.52
N GLU A 41 21.15 18.77 -5.08
CA GLU A 41 20.14 19.80 -4.85
C GLU A 41 19.72 20.47 -6.15
N PRO A 42 18.48 20.99 -6.27
CA PRO A 42 17.99 21.67 -7.46
C PRO A 42 18.86 22.82 -7.94
N VAL A 43 19.51 23.54 -7.04
CA VAL A 43 20.45 24.63 -7.33
C VAL A 43 21.66 24.12 -8.16
N MET A 44 22.09 22.88 -7.95
CA MET A 44 23.21 22.25 -8.68
C MET A 44 22.87 21.91 -10.13
N LEU A 45 21.59 21.99 -10.53
CA LEU A 45 21.18 21.78 -11.92
C LEU A 45 21.55 22.94 -12.83
N ARG A 46 21.90 24.10 -12.27
CA ARG A 46 22.46 25.21 -13.07
C ARG A 46 23.94 24.97 -13.31
N SER A 47 24.30 25.02 -14.57
CA SER A 47 25.72 24.91 -14.96
C SER A 47 26.54 26.11 -14.42
N SER A 48 27.68 25.84 -13.81
CA SER A 48 28.66 26.87 -13.37
C SER A 48 29.22 27.68 -14.55
N TYR A 49 29.16 27.14 -15.76
CA TYR A 49 29.59 27.83 -16.99
C TYR A 49 28.48 28.70 -17.61
N ALA A 50 27.25 28.62 -17.08
CA ALA A 50 26.16 29.42 -17.65
C ALA A 50 26.36 30.90 -17.34
N LYS A 51 26.36 31.76 -18.38
CA LYS A 51 26.37 33.21 -18.20
C LYS A 51 25.18 33.64 -17.37
N GLY A 52 25.35 34.63 -16.50
CA GLY A 52 24.30 35.11 -15.59
C GLY A 52 22.99 35.47 -16.28
N THR A 53 23.06 35.95 -17.54
CA THR A 53 21.92 36.36 -18.34
C THR A 53 21.11 35.21 -18.95
N VAL A 54 21.69 33.97 -18.96
CA VAL A 54 21.01 32.80 -19.55
C VAL A 54 20.05 32.19 -18.51
N PRO A 55 18.76 32.09 -18.81
CA PRO A 55 17.80 31.45 -17.92
C PRO A 55 18.05 29.94 -17.80
N THR A 56 17.83 29.41 -16.60
CA THR A 56 17.91 27.97 -16.33
C THR A 56 16.52 27.43 -16.09
N PHE A 57 16.06 26.53 -16.91
CA PHE A 57 14.78 25.86 -16.78
C PHE A 57 14.81 24.50 -17.47
N VAL A 58 13.90 23.63 -17.08
CA VAL A 58 13.60 22.38 -17.78
C VAL A 58 12.16 22.45 -18.27
N GLU A 59 11.97 22.07 -19.52
CA GLU A 59 10.65 21.88 -20.12
C GLU A 59 10.53 20.45 -20.63
N LEU A 60 9.56 19.73 -20.12
CA LEU A 60 9.28 18.35 -20.45
C LEU A 60 7.86 18.22 -20.96
N THR A 61 7.73 17.70 -22.18
CA THR A 61 6.44 17.29 -22.73
C THR A 61 6.36 15.77 -22.65
N PHE A 62 5.31 15.27 -22.03
CA PHE A 62 5.10 13.84 -21.81
C PHE A 62 3.65 13.46 -22.09
N GLN A 63 3.44 12.19 -22.42
CA GLN A 63 2.10 11.63 -22.63
C GLN A 63 1.71 10.79 -21.41
N CYS A 64 0.49 11.01 -20.91
CA CYS A 64 -0.10 10.20 -19.87
C CYS A 64 -1.51 9.76 -20.33
N GLY A 65 -1.68 8.45 -20.55
CA GLY A 65 -2.83 7.93 -21.27
C GLY A 65 -2.84 8.44 -22.73
N GLU A 66 -3.97 8.99 -23.16
CA GLU A 66 -4.11 9.56 -24.51
C GLU A 66 -3.79 11.07 -24.56
N LYS A 67 -3.50 11.70 -23.43
CA LYS A 67 -3.32 13.13 -23.31
C LYS A 67 -1.85 13.51 -23.17
N GLN A 68 -1.49 14.64 -23.78
CA GLN A 68 -0.14 15.19 -23.73
C GLN A 68 -0.09 16.40 -22.80
N TYR A 69 0.88 16.40 -21.91
CA TYR A 69 1.09 17.45 -20.91
C TYR A 69 2.47 18.06 -21.09
N THR A 70 2.58 19.37 -20.79
CA THR A 70 3.88 20.03 -20.78
C THR A 70 4.13 20.65 -19.41
N VAL A 71 5.21 20.26 -18.76
CA VAL A 71 5.66 20.86 -17.50
C VAL A 71 6.92 21.68 -17.76
N ARG A 72 6.95 22.90 -17.23
CA ARG A 72 8.11 23.77 -17.24
C ARG A 72 8.44 24.14 -15.82
N ARG A 73 9.72 24.06 -15.46
CA ARG A 73 10.19 24.32 -14.09
C ARG A 73 11.59 24.94 -14.11
N ASN A 74 11.82 25.92 -13.25
CA ASN A 74 13.15 26.47 -13.00
C ASN A 74 13.57 26.25 -11.53
N PRO A 75 14.85 25.98 -11.27
CA PRO A 75 15.38 26.03 -9.92
C PRO A 75 15.53 27.50 -9.45
N GLU A 76 15.82 27.67 -8.18
CA GLU A 76 16.27 28.97 -7.67
C GLU A 76 17.72 29.23 -8.12
N TYR A 77 18.01 30.43 -8.62
CA TYR A 77 19.37 30.81 -9.00
C TYR A 77 19.57 32.32 -9.01
N LEU A 78 20.84 32.76 -8.94
CA LEU A 78 21.22 34.16 -9.04
C LEU A 78 21.33 34.60 -10.52
N ARG A 79 20.76 35.75 -10.84
CA ARG A 79 20.91 36.41 -12.14
C ARG A 79 21.20 37.92 -11.97
N PRO A 80 21.79 38.55 -12.96
CA PRO A 80 21.91 40.00 -12.98
C PRO A 80 20.51 40.67 -12.95
N ALA A 81 20.42 41.77 -12.28
CA ALA A 81 19.22 42.62 -12.34
C ALA A 81 19.02 43.17 -13.77
N LYS A 82 17.77 43.46 -14.11
CA LYS A 82 17.44 44.10 -15.42
C LYS A 82 18.03 45.52 -15.55
N ARG A 83 18.34 46.15 -14.45
CA ARG A 83 18.97 47.47 -14.39
C ARG A 83 20.02 47.47 -13.28
N GLY A 84 21.28 47.87 -13.60
CA GLY A 84 22.41 47.90 -12.70
C GLY A 84 23.14 46.58 -12.54
N ASP A 85 24.23 46.57 -11.77
CA ASP A 85 25.15 45.43 -11.59
C ASP A 85 24.80 44.51 -10.39
N LYS A 86 23.61 44.67 -9.78
CA LYS A 86 23.21 43.85 -8.64
C LYS A 86 22.74 42.47 -9.07
N LEU A 87 23.09 41.49 -8.26
CA LEU A 87 22.54 40.12 -8.43
C LEU A 87 21.18 40.04 -7.72
N VAL A 88 20.23 39.41 -8.40
CA VAL A 88 18.86 39.17 -7.91
C VAL A 88 18.60 37.68 -7.92
N VAL A 89 17.89 37.20 -6.91
CA VAL A 89 17.45 35.80 -6.84
C VAL A 89 16.24 35.62 -7.77
N GLU A 90 16.39 34.75 -8.77
CA GLU A 90 15.26 34.19 -9.50
C GLU A 90 14.71 33.04 -8.66
N LYS A 91 13.47 33.20 -8.20
CA LYS A 91 12.82 32.18 -7.37
C LYS A 91 12.48 30.93 -8.18
N ALA A 92 12.49 29.77 -7.51
CA ALA A 92 12.00 28.55 -8.11
C ALA A 92 10.50 28.69 -8.47
N ASP A 93 10.17 28.31 -9.69
CA ASP A 93 8.78 28.32 -10.19
C ASP A 93 8.49 27.08 -11.05
N ALA A 94 7.20 26.78 -11.21
CA ALA A 94 6.74 25.66 -12.00
C ALA A 94 5.39 25.97 -12.65
N GLN A 95 5.19 25.42 -13.85
CA GLN A 95 3.95 25.50 -14.59
C GLN A 95 3.65 24.18 -15.27
N LEU A 96 2.40 23.72 -15.18
CA LEU A 96 1.88 22.55 -15.90
C LEU A 96 0.77 22.98 -16.84
N LEU A 97 0.95 22.68 -18.13
CA LEU A 97 0.00 22.95 -19.19
C LEU A 97 -0.79 21.70 -19.54
N PHE A 98 -2.08 21.85 -19.70
CA PHE A 98 -3.01 20.77 -20.06
C PHE A 98 -3.35 20.83 -21.56
N PRO A 99 -3.62 19.68 -22.22
CA PRO A 99 -3.95 19.63 -23.64
C PRO A 99 -5.31 20.26 -23.98
N ASP A 100 -6.23 20.29 -23.01
CA ASP A 100 -7.66 20.61 -23.24
C ASP A 100 -7.98 22.09 -23.02
N GLY A 101 -6.99 22.99 -23.02
CA GLY A 101 -7.20 24.41 -22.75
C GLY A 101 -7.59 24.76 -21.33
N HIS A 102 -7.52 23.83 -20.40
CA HIS A 102 -7.69 24.11 -18.97
C HIS A 102 -6.64 25.13 -18.51
N PRO A 103 -6.97 25.99 -17.55
CA PRO A 103 -6.01 26.90 -16.96
C PRO A 103 -4.76 26.18 -16.47
N PRO A 104 -3.56 26.70 -16.73
CA PRO A 104 -2.33 26.09 -16.27
C PRO A 104 -2.28 26.07 -14.74
N VAL A 105 -1.79 24.98 -14.18
CA VAL A 105 -1.42 24.92 -12.75
C VAL A 105 -0.05 25.55 -12.59
N THR A 106 0.09 26.49 -11.66
CA THR A 106 1.33 27.22 -11.39
C THR A 106 1.78 27.04 -9.93
N GLY A 107 3.08 27.23 -9.70
CA GLY A 107 3.69 27.08 -8.38
C GLY A 107 4.27 25.68 -8.14
N THR A 108 5.41 25.64 -7.49
CA THR A 108 6.22 24.42 -7.34
C THR A 108 5.49 23.27 -6.64
N ARG A 109 4.75 23.56 -5.57
CA ARG A 109 4.01 22.55 -4.79
C ARG A 109 2.78 22.05 -5.54
N GLU A 110 2.00 22.97 -6.12
CA GLU A 110 0.75 22.62 -6.81
C GLU A 110 1.03 21.82 -8.09
N VAL A 111 2.05 22.18 -8.84
CA VAL A 111 2.49 21.41 -10.01
C VAL A 111 2.96 20.02 -9.61
N THR A 112 3.75 19.88 -8.53
CA THR A 112 4.18 18.56 -8.06
C THR A 112 3.00 17.69 -7.63
N LYS A 113 2.01 18.26 -6.95
CA LYS A 113 0.78 17.57 -6.56
C LYS A 113 -0.05 17.12 -7.78
N ALA A 114 -0.19 18.00 -8.76
CA ALA A 114 -0.89 17.68 -10.00
C ALA A 114 -0.19 16.59 -10.80
N VAL A 115 1.13 16.66 -10.95
CA VAL A 115 1.94 15.63 -11.63
C VAL A 115 1.83 14.28 -10.91
N LYS A 116 1.89 14.27 -9.57
CA LYS A 116 1.69 13.05 -8.79
C LYS A 116 0.30 12.44 -8.99
N ALA A 117 -0.73 13.27 -9.07
CA ALA A 117 -2.09 12.79 -9.34
C ALA A 117 -2.25 12.24 -10.76
N LEU A 118 -1.58 12.84 -11.76
CA LEU A 118 -1.61 12.39 -13.15
C LEU A 118 -0.85 11.07 -13.36
N ILE A 119 0.37 10.97 -12.83
CA ILE A 119 1.25 9.81 -13.04
C ILE A 119 0.91 8.67 -12.06
N GLY A 120 0.35 8.98 -10.89
CA GLY A 120 0.05 8.01 -9.85
C GLY A 120 1.26 7.55 -9.03
N LEU A 121 2.45 8.12 -9.28
CA LEU A 121 3.70 7.78 -8.61
C LEU A 121 4.30 9.03 -7.96
N ASP A 122 4.86 8.87 -6.76
CA ASP A 122 5.73 9.89 -6.19
C ASP A 122 7.16 9.79 -6.76
N ARG A 123 8.04 10.74 -6.39
CA ARG A 123 9.42 10.78 -6.88
C ARG A 123 10.21 9.50 -6.61
N ALA A 124 10.10 8.97 -5.39
CA ALA A 124 10.86 7.78 -5.00
C ALA A 124 10.39 6.54 -5.78
N GLN A 125 9.07 6.42 -5.96
CA GLN A 125 8.47 5.35 -6.76
C GLN A 125 8.83 5.50 -8.24
N PHE A 126 8.73 6.71 -8.79
CA PHE A 126 9.10 6.99 -10.18
C PHE A 126 10.57 6.64 -10.44
N ASN A 127 11.49 7.01 -9.56
CA ASN A 127 12.90 6.67 -9.68
C ASN A 127 13.14 5.15 -9.63
N ARG A 128 12.39 4.42 -8.83
CA ARG A 128 12.51 2.95 -8.72
C ARG A 128 11.90 2.19 -9.91
N VAL A 129 10.85 2.75 -10.51
CA VAL A 129 10.10 2.07 -11.60
C VAL A 129 10.57 2.52 -12.97
N ALA A 130 10.67 3.83 -13.19
CA ALA A 130 10.96 4.42 -14.50
C ALA A 130 12.45 4.67 -14.74
N MET A 131 13.22 4.83 -13.67
CA MET A 131 14.64 5.12 -13.75
C MET A 131 15.42 4.19 -12.84
N ILE A 132 15.87 3.09 -13.38
CA ILE A 132 16.76 2.18 -12.66
C ILE A 132 18.17 2.78 -12.71
N ALA A 133 18.62 3.38 -11.62
CA ALA A 133 19.95 3.96 -11.52
C ALA A 133 21.03 2.88 -11.68
N GLN A 134 22.21 3.30 -12.16
CA GLN A 134 23.34 2.40 -12.33
C GLN A 134 23.69 1.73 -10.99
N GLY A 135 23.58 0.40 -10.92
CA GLY A 135 23.80 -0.40 -9.71
C GLY A 135 22.52 -0.83 -8.98
N GLU A 136 21.43 -0.08 -9.03
CA GLU A 136 20.16 -0.46 -8.37
C GLU A 136 19.46 -1.64 -9.06
N PHE A 137 19.59 -1.73 -10.38
CA PHE A 137 19.09 -2.90 -11.12
C PHE A 137 19.74 -4.20 -10.66
N LEU A 138 21.04 -4.16 -10.42
CA LEU A 138 21.77 -5.32 -9.91
C LEU A 138 21.29 -5.71 -8.50
N GLN A 139 21.02 -4.73 -7.64
CA GLN A 139 20.46 -4.98 -6.32
C GLN A 139 19.09 -5.64 -6.40
N LEU A 140 18.21 -5.18 -7.30
CA LEU A 140 16.89 -5.80 -7.51
C LEU A 140 17.01 -7.25 -8.02
N LEU A 141 17.93 -7.52 -8.93
CA LEU A 141 18.17 -8.87 -9.47
C LEU A 141 18.78 -9.81 -8.43
N LEU A 142 19.72 -9.32 -7.62
CA LEU A 142 20.42 -10.11 -6.60
C LEU A 142 19.66 -10.16 -5.27
N ALA A 143 18.66 -9.31 -5.06
CA ALA A 143 17.84 -9.28 -3.86
C ALA A 143 17.13 -10.61 -3.64
N LYS A 144 17.07 -11.06 -2.39
CA LYS A 144 16.29 -12.23 -2.00
C LYS A 144 14.79 -11.99 -2.26
N THR A 145 14.03 -13.06 -2.39
CA THR A 145 12.60 -12.99 -2.72
C THR A 145 11.81 -12.09 -1.75
N GLU A 146 12.18 -12.08 -0.48
CA GLU A 146 11.55 -11.23 0.55
C GLU A 146 11.80 -9.74 0.30
N GLU A 147 13.05 -9.37 -0.02
CA GLU A 147 13.43 -7.98 -0.33
C GLU A 147 12.78 -7.51 -1.62
N ARG A 148 12.78 -8.33 -2.67
CA ARG A 148 12.08 -8.05 -3.92
C ARG A 148 10.59 -7.84 -3.69
N SER A 149 9.96 -8.71 -2.89
CA SER A 149 8.55 -8.61 -2.53
C SER A 149 8.26 -7.29 -1.80
N LYS A 150 9.15 -6.85 -0.91
CA LYS A 150 9.01 -5.57 -0.20
C LYS A 150 9.10 -4.37 -1.17
N ILE A 151 10.08 -4.37 -2.08
CA ILE A 151 10.21 -3.34 -3.11
C ILE A 151 8.97 -3.28 -3.99
N PHE A 152 8.45 -4.42 -4.47
CA PHE A 152 7.24 -4.46 -5.27
C PHE A 152 6.00 -3.99 -4.50
N ARG A 153 5.88 -4.30 -3.22
CA ARG A 153 4.78 -3.80 -2.39
C ARG A 153 4.80 -2.27 -2.26
N GLU A 154 5.99 -1.69 -2.08
CA GLU A 154 6.15 -0.23 -2.05
C GLU A 154 5.78 0.40 -3.40
N ILE A 155 6.19 -0.22 -4.52
CA ILE A 155 5.91 0.28 -5.88
C ILE A 155 4.42 0.23 -6.19
N PHE A 156 3.77 -0.91 -5.93
CA PHE A 156 2.37 -1.16 -6.29
C PHE A 156 1.38 -0.78 -5.19
N HIS A 157 1.84 -0.17 -4.09
CA HIS A 157 0.99 0.22 -2.94
C HIS A 157 0.13 -0.93 -2.39
N THR A 158 0.67 -2.13 -2.34
CA THR A 158 -0.04 -3.32 -1.86
C THR A 158 0.02 -3.52 -0.35
N GLU A 159 0.63 -2.60 0.39
CA GLU A 159 0.68 -2.61 1.87
C GLU A 159 -0.71 -2.71 2.54
N PRO A 160 -1.76 -2.00 2.06
CA PRO A 160 -3.09 -2.14 2.66
C PRO A 160 -3.63 -3.57 2.58
N TYR A 161 -3.35 -4.28 1.48
CA TYR A 161 -3.77 -5.68 1.32
C TYR A 161 -3.00 -6.62 2.24
N GLN A 162 -1.72 -6.33 2.49
CA GLN A 162 -0.93 -7.09 3.47
C GLN A 162 -1.48 -6.90 4.88
N LYS A 163 -1.77 -5.66 5.29
CA LYS A 163 -2.37 -5.37 6.60
C LYS A 163 -3.72 -6.06 6.78
N LEU A 164 -4.55 -6.05 5.73
CA LEU A 164 -5.81 -6.77 5.74
C LEU A 164 -5.60 -8.27 5.90
N GLN A 165 -4.66 -8.85 5.15
CA GLN A 165 -4.34 -10.28 5.25
C GLN A 165 -3.83 -10.67 6.65
N GLU A 166 -2.98 -9.84 7.25
CA GLU A 166 -2.47 -10.06 8.62
C GLU A 166 -3.58 -9.94 9.66
N ALA A 167 -4.47 -8.95 9.53
CA ALA A 167 -5.63 -8.79 10.40
C ALA A 167 -6.56 -10.01 10.32
N LEU A 168 -6.91 -10.45 9.11
CA LEU A 168 -7.74 -11.63 8.90
C LEU A 168 -7.11 -12.91 9.44
N ARG A 169 -5.79 -13.09 9.28
CA ARG A 169 -5.09 -14.24 9.86
C ARG A 169 -5.12 -14.23 11.39
N THR A 170 -4.92 -13.06 11.99
CA THR A 170 -4.97 -12.91 13.45
C THR A 170 -6.36 -13.20 13.98
N GLU A 171 -7.39 -12.68 13.35
CA GLU A 171 -8.78 -12.91 13.71
C GLU A 171 -9.17 -14.40 13.55
N ALA A 172 -8.81 -15.01 12.41
CA ALA A 172 -9.05 -16.43 12.19
C ALA A 172 -8.35 -17.32 13.24
N ALA A 173 -7.12 -16.97 13.65
CA ALA A 173 -6.41 -17.69 14.69
C ALA A 173 -7.09 -17.55 16.07
N GLN A 174 -7.62 -16.36 16.40
CA GLN A 174 -8.38 -16.14 17.62
C GLN A 174 -9.69 -16.95 17.64
N TRP A 175 -10.45 -16.91 16.55
CA TRP A 175 -11.68 -17.72 16.43
C TRP A 175 -11.40 -19.21 16.52
N LYS A 176 -10.32 -19.69 15.87
CA LYS A 176 -9.92 -21.09 15.96
C LYS A 176 -9.59 -21.49 17.39
N SER A 177 -8.80 -20.70 18.10
CA SER A 177 -8.46 -20.96 19.51
C SER A 177 -9.69 -20.94 20.42
N THR A 178 -10.62 -19.99 20.20
CA THR A 178 -11.88 -19.92 20.94
C THR A 178 -12.74 -21.15 20.67
N TYR A 179 -12.87 -21.54 19.40
CA TYR A 179 -13.61 -22.74 19.00
C TYR A 179 -13.02 -24.01 19.68
N GLU A 180 -11.70 -24.20 19.60
CA GLU A 180 -11.03 -25.35 20.22
C GLU A 180 -11.25 -25.38 21.75
N SER A 181 -11.16 -24.22 22.40
CA SER A 181 -11.42 -24.11 23.85
C SER A 181 -12.87 -24.42 24.22
N LEU A 182 -13.84 -23.92 23.43
CA LEU A 182 -15.26 -24.23 23.64
C LEU A 182 -15.56 -25.71 23.39
N SER A 183 -15.03 -26.27 22.32
CA SER A 183 -15.18 -27.69 22.00
C SER A 183 -14.65 -28.59 23.12
N GLN A 184 -13.49 -28.26 23.66
CA GLN A 184 -12.93 -29.01 24.83
C GLN A 184 -13.83 -28.90 26.05
N LYS A 185 -14.38 -27.72 26.36
CA LYS A 185 -15.31 -27.53 27.49
C LYS A 185 -16.59 -28.32 27.29
N ILE A 186 -17.15 -28.31 26.09
CA ILE A 186 -18.35 -29.11 25.77
C ILE A 186 -18.03 -30.58 26.01
N GLN A 187 -16.93 -31.06 25.47
CA GLN A 187 -16.53 -32.46 25.67
C GLN A 187 -16.36 -32.83 27.15
N GLN A 188 -15.70 -31.98 27.96
CA GLN A 188 -15.59 -32.18 29.40
C GLN A 188 -16.94 -32.24 30.09
N HIS A 189 -17.92 -31.40 29.72
CA HIS A 189 -19.26 -31.46 30.30
C HIS A 189 -20.02 -32.72 29.85
N VAL A 190 -19.91 -33.08 28.58
CA VAL A 190 -20.51 -34.31 28.05
C VAL A 190 -20.03 -35.57 28.78
N GLU A 191 -18.72 -35.64 29.07
CA GLU A 191 -18.14 -36.73 29.83
C GLU A 191 -18.63 -36.82 31.28
N GLN A 192 -19.12 -35.72 31.85
CA GLN A 192 -19.68 -35.65 33.21
C GLN A 192 -21.15 -36.04 33.29
N VAL A 193 -21.86 -36.06 32.15
CA VAL A 193 -23.27 -36.44 32.12
C VAL A 193 -23.43 -37.94 32.36
N GLN A 194 -24.21 -38.29 33.38
CA GLN A 194 -24.60 -39.66 33.68
C GLN A 194 -26.09 -39.82 33.40
N PRO A 195 -26.47 -40.20 32.17
CA PRO A 195 -27.88 -40.39 31.83
C PRO A 195 -28.46 -41.57 32.62
N GLY A 196 -29.74 -41.47 32.95
CA GLY A 196 -30.44 -42.60 33.55
C GLY A 196 -30.45 -43.83 32.62
N PRO A 197 -30.67 -45.04 33.15
CA PRO A 197 -30.58 -46.29 32.39
C PRO A 197 -31.42 -46.31 31.12
N GLU A 198 -32.52 -45.59 31.11
CA GLU A 198 -33.46 -45.50 29.98
C GLU A 198 -32.91 -44.61 28.82
N TRP A 199 -31.91 -43.77 29.07
CA TRP A 199 -31.30 -42.86 28.09
C TRP A 199 -29.90 -43.30 27.65
N GLU A 200 -29.35 -44.35 28.25
CA GLU A 200 -27.95 -44.70 28.09
C GLU A 200 -27.58 -45.06 26.63
N GLU A 201 -28.48 -45.74 25.92
CA GLU A 201 -28.27 -46.13 24.53
C GLU A 201 -28.40 -44.90 23.58
N ALA A 202 -29.46 -44.11 23.77
CA ALA A 202 -29.66 -42.87 23.01
C ALA A 202 -28.55 -41.85 23.26
N TRP A 203 -27.99 -41.78 24.49
CA TRP A 203 -26.89 -40.91 24.82
C TRP A 203 -25.60 -41.34 24.12
N ARG A 204 -25.27 -42.64 24.07
CA ARG A 204 -24.11 -43.13 23.34
C ARG A 204 -24.16 -42.82 21.85
N GLU A 205 -25.36 -42.94 21.26
CA GLU A 205 -25.54 -42.57 19.87
C GLU A 205 -25.41 -41.05 19.65
N ALA A 206 -26.02 -40.24 20.50
CA ALA A 206 -25.99 -38.79 20.37
C ALA A 206 -24.58 -38.17 20.56
N VAL A 207 -23.76 -38.74 21.42
CA VAL A 207 -22.36 -38.26 21.59
C VAL A 207 -21.50 -38.52 20.36
N CYS A 208 -21.88 -39.47 19.51
CA CYS A 208 -21.18 -39.77 18.25
C CYS A 208 -21.70 -38.97 17.07
N LEU A 209 -22.82 -38.23 17.23
CA LEU A 209 -23.48 -37.44 16.22
C LEU A 209 -23.09 -35.95 16.31
N GLU A 210 -23.74 -35.10 15.51
CA GLU A 210 -23.50 -33.67 15.54
C GLU A 210 -24.03 -33.00 16.83
N ASP A 211 -23.36 -31.93 17.27
CA ASP A 211 -23.66 -31.19 18.53
C ASP A 211 -25.15 -30.82 18.70
N GLY A 212 -25.89 -30.61 17.60
CA GLY A 212 -27.31 -30.27 17.62
C GLY A 212 -28.22 -31.41 18.09
N GLU A 213 -27.91 -32.63 17.77
CA GLU A 213 -28.70 -33.80 18.18
C GLU A 213 -28.47 -34.14 19.66
N MET A 214 -27.25 -33.99 20.12
CA MET A 214 -26.89 -34.14 21.52
C MET A 214 -27.60 -33.10 22.40
N LEU A 215 -27.65 -31.82 22.00
CA LEU A 215 -28.38 -30.78 22.71
C LEU A 215 -29.89 -31.09 22.79
N SER A 216 -30.50 -31.53 21.70
CA SER A 216 -31.90 -31.90 21.67
C SER A 216 -32.22 -33.10 22.61
N LEU A 217 -31.32 -34.06 22.72
CA LEU A 217 -31.45 -35.16 23.67
C LEU A 217 -31.31 -34.69 25.11
N LEU A 218 -30.32 -33.84 25.41
CA LEU A 218 -30.13 -33.27 26.76
C LEU A 218 -31.37 -32.49 27.22
N GLU A 219 -31.98 -31.70 26.34
CA GLU A 219 -33.22 -30.97 26.65
C GLU A 219 -34.38 -31.92 27.01
N LYS A 220 -34.53 -33.02 26.26
CA LYS A 220 -35.57 -34.05 26.56
C LYS A 220 -35.32 -34.74 27.92
N ILE A 221 -34.08 -35.11 28.19
CA ILE A 221 -33.70 -35.72 29.50
C ILE A 221 -34.03 -34.75 30.62
N LEU A 222 -33.64 -33.50 30.51
CA LEU A 222 -33.82 -32.46 31.52
C LEU A 222 -35.29 -32.15 31.75
N GLN A 223 -36.15 -32.11 30.72
CA GLN A 223 -37.58 -31.93 30.85
C GLN A 223 -38.24 -33.10 31.58
N LYS A 224 -37.85 -34.35 31.29
CA LYS A 224 -38.39 -35.52 31.94
C LYS A 224 -37.99 -35.58 33.40
N GLU A 225 -36.70 -35.45 33.71
CA GLU A 225 -36.19 -35.51 35.09
C GLU A 225 -36.76 -34.38 35.94
N THR A 226 -36.99 -33.18 35.41
CA THR A 226 -37.66 -32.07 36.12
C THR A 226 -39.13 -32.41 36.42
N ALA A 227 -39.87 -33.01 35.48
CA ALA A 227 -41.21 -33.44 35.70
C ALA A 227 -41.34 -34.55 36.75
N ASP A 228 -40.44 -35.54 36.70
CA ASP A 228 -40.38 -36.63 37.67
C ASP A 228 -40.02 -36.12 39.09
N LEU A 229 -39.11 -35.17 39.19
CA LEU A 229 -38.77 -34.51 40.45
C LEU A 229 -39.93 -33.74 41.06
N GLU A 230 -40.71 -33.02 40.24
CA GLU A 230 -41.91 -32.33 40.69
C GLU A 230 -43.00 -33.30 41.14
N ALA A 231 -43.16 -34.44 40.46
CA ALA A 231 -44.11 -35.46 40.87
C ALA A 231 -43.72 -36.10 42.20
N LEU A 232 -42.45 -36.44 42.40
CA LEU A 232 -41.93 -36.97 43.66
C LEU A 232 -42.06 -36.00 44.82
N ARG A 233 -41.82 -34.71 44.60
CA ARG A 233 -42.03 -33.67 45.63
C ARG A 233 -43.50 -33.53 46.04
N LYS A 234 -44.43 -33.64 45.10
CA LYS A 234 -45.85 -33.63 45.39
C LYS A 234 -46.31 -34.86 46.21
N GLN A 235 -45.74 -36.03 45.88
CA GLN A 235 -45.98 -37.26 46.64
C GLN A 235 -45.42 -37.17 48.07
N GLU A 236 -44.21 -36.62 48.23
CA GLU A 236 -43.62 -36.40 49.53
C GLU A 236 -44.47 -35.48 50.42
N GLN A 237 -44.97 -34.38 49.86
CA GLN A 237 -45.85 -33.45 50.55
C GLN A 237 -47.18 -34.09 50.95
N THR A 238 -47.73 -35.02 50.12
CA THR A 238 -48.96 -35.72 50.45
C THR A 238 -48.77 -36.81 51.51
N LEU A 239 -47.59 -37.33 51.69
CA LEU A 239 -47.22 -38.33 52.70
C LEU A 239 -46.89 -37.67 54.06
N GLN A 240 -46.51 -36.39 54.06
CA GLN A 240 -46.17 -35.61 55.24
C GLN A 240 -47.39 -34.88 55.83
N ALA A 241 -48.51 -34.84 55.15
CA ALA A 241 -49.78 -34.23 55.54
C ALA A 241 -50.73 -35.31 56.11
#